data_1a3431e807bc58a0216baa3eb015b9a2
#
_entry.id   1a3431e807bc58a0216baa3eb015b9a2
#
_cell.length_a   1.000
_cell.length_b   1.000
_cell.length_c   1.000
_cell.angle_alpha   90.00
_cell.angle_beta   90.00
_cell.angle_gamma   90.00
#
_symmetry.space_group_name_H-M   'P 1'
#
loop_
_entity.id
_entity.type
_entity.pdbx_description
1 polymer ?
#
loop_
_entity_poly.entity_id
_entity_poly.type
_entity_poly.pdbx_seq_one_letter_code
_entity_poly.pdbx_strand_id
1 'polypeptide(L)'
;MAYIPDRGDVVWINLDPHAGHEQSGHRPALVLSSASYNGKVGLMLCCPITTQVKSYPFEVAIGDNPKVSGVVLADQVKCLDWKARCAKKQGKVSQAVMDETLNKLKAVIEG
;
A
#
# COMPACT_ATOMS: atom_id res chain seq x y z
N MET A 1 -18.83 -6.09 -12.64
CA MET A 1 -18.10 -4.81 -12.70
C MET A 1 -16.65 -5.03 -12.35
N ALA A 2 -15.76 -4.36 -13.06
CA ALA A 2 -14.35 -4.47 -12.77
C ALA A 2 -14.01 -3.70 -11.47
N TYR A 3 -13.14 -4.28 -10.68
CA TYR A 3 -12.67 -3.66 -9.45
C TYR A 3 -11.73 -2.49 -9.77
N ILE A 4 -11.93 -1.37 -9.10
CA ILE A 4 -11.00 -0.24 -9.12
C ILE A 4 -10.50 -0.03 -7.69
N PRO A 5 -9.19 -0.07 -7.45
CA PRO A 5 -8.67 0.15 -6.09
C PRO A 5 -9.05 1.53 -5.56
N ASP A 6 -9.35 1.60 -4.27
CA ASP A 6 -9.70 2.84 -3.59
C ASP A 6 -8.81 3.05 -2.37
N ARG A 7 -8.68 4.29 -1.94
CA ARG A 7 -7.89 4.63 -0.75
C ARG A 7 -8.35 3.82 0.45
N GLY A 8 -7.39 3.21 1.13
CA GLY A 8 -7.66 2.36 2.28
C GLY A 8 -7.81 0.90 1.95
N ASP A 9 -7.99 0.56 0.69
CA ASP A 9 -8.00 -0.85 0.27
C ASP A 9 -6.61 -1.44 0.43
N VAL A 10 -6.57 -2.72 0.80
CA VAL A 10 -5.35 -3.53 0.69
C VAL A 10 -5.54 -4.45 -0.49
N VAL A 11 -4.59 -4.41 -1.42
CA VAL A 11 -4.63 -5.23 -2.62
C VAL A 11 -3.46 -6.19 -2.64
N TRP A 12 -3.69 -7.39 -3.20
CA TRP A 12 -2.64 -8.36 -3.50
C TRP A 12 -2.11 -8.02 -4.88
N ILE A 13 -0.81 -7.78 -5.00
CA ILE A 13 -0.23 -7.27 -6.23
C ILE A 13 1.21 -7.73 -6.39
N ASN A 14 1.66 -7.88 -7.64
CA ASN A 14 3.06 -8.17 -7.95
C ASN A 14 3.87 -6.87 -7.93
N LEU A 15 4.88 -6.81 -7.08
CA LEU A 15 5.76 -5.65 -6.94
C LEU A 15 7.01 -5.74 -7.82
N ASP A 16 7.25 -6.88 -8.47
CA ASP A 16 8.41 -7.02 -9.35
C ASP A 16 8.21 -6.24 -10.65
N PRO A 17 9.27 -5.73 -11.27
CA PRO A 17 10.66 -5.77 -10.81
C PRO A 17 10.91 -4.80 -9.64
N HIS A 18 11.88 -5.16 -8.82
CA HIS A 18 12.30 -4.33 -7.69
C HIS A 18 13.82 -4.13 -7.75
N ALA A 19 14.33 -3.18 -6.96
CA ALA A 19 15.76 -2.94 -6.87
C ALA A 19 16.17 -2.77 -5.40
N GLY A 20 17.28 -3.40 -5.02
CA GLY A 20 17.89 -3.23 -3.71
C GLY A 20 16.96 -3.52 -2.54
N HIS A 21 16.71 -2.51 -1.72
CA HIS A 21 15.93 -2.64 -0.49
C HIS A 21 14.42 -2.60 -0.69
N GLU A 22 13.94 -2.47 -1.91
CA GLU A 22 12.51 -2.47 -2.18
C GLU A 22 11.91 -3.85 -1.93
N GLN A 23 10.62 -3.86 -1.53
CA GLN A 23 9.89 -5.12 -1.41
C GLN A 23 9.68 -5.75 -2.78
N SER A 24 9.65 -7.08 -2.82
CA SER A 24 9.60 -7.85 -4.06
C SER A 24 8.48 -8.88 -4.04
N GLY A 25 8.15 -9.39 -5.23
CA GLY A 25 7.19 -10.47 -5.41
C GLY A 25 5.75 -10.04 -5.19
N HIS A 26 4.87 -11.04 -5.08
CA HIS A 26 3.46 -10.80 -4.77
C HIS A 26 3.32 -10.50 -3.28
N ARG A 27 2.73 -9.36 -2.96
CA ARG A 27 2.56 -8.90 -1.57
C ARG A 27 1.30 -8.06 -1.43
N PRO A 28 0.77 -7.94 -0.21
CA PRO A 28 -0.25 -6.93 0.03
C PRO A 28 0.34 -5.53 -0.09
N ALA A 29 -0.46 -4.60 -0.57
CA ALA A 29 -0.09 -3.19 -0.63
C ALA A 29 -1.28 -2.34 -0.23
N LEU A 30 -1.02 -1.28 0.54
CA LEU A 30 -2.06 -0.33 0.94
C LEU A 30 -2.20 0.74 -0.13
N VAL A 31 -3.44 0.91 -0.62
CA VAL A 31 -3.75 1.91 -1.64
C VAL A 31 -3.91 3.26 -0.99
N LEU A 32 -3.18 4.26 -1.46
CA LEU A 32 -3.22 5.62 -0.92
C LEU A 32 -4.08 6.56 -1.76
N SER A 33 -4.13 6.37 -3.07
CA SER A 33 -4.86 7.24 -3.99
C SER A 33 -6.31 6.80 -4.15
N SER A 34 -7.18 7.76 -4.49
CA SER A 34 -8.61 7.52 -4.58
C SER A 34 -9.00 6.73 -5.83
N ALA A 35 -10.14 6.05 -5.76
CA ALA A 35 -10.70 5.34 -6.92
C ALA A 35 -10.91 6.27 -8.10
N SER A 36 -11.26 7.53 -7.85
CA SER A 36 -11.44 8.52 -8.90
C SER A 36 -10.15 8.71 -9.72
N TYR A 37 -9.03 8.90 -9.03
CA TYR A 37 -7.71 9.00 -9.68
C TYR A 37 -7.34 7.68 -10.36
N ASN A 38 -7.47 6.58 -9.62
CA ASN A 38 -7.02 5.26 -10.07
C ASN A 38 -7.80 4.82 -11.33
N GLY A 39 -9.09 5.09 -11.36
CA GLY A 39 -9.92 4.72 -12.50
C GLY A 39 -9.66 5.56 -13.73
N LYS A 40 -9.36 6.85 -13.56
CA LYS A 40 -9.11 7.76 -14.68
C LYS A 40 -7.74 7.58 -15.28
N VAL A 41 -6.72 7.39 -14.43
CA VAL A 41 -5.32 7.39 -14.86
C VAL A 41 -4.81 5.97 -15.15
N GLY A 42 -5.38 4.96 -14.51
CA GLY A 42 -4.91 3.58 -14.63
C GLY A 42 -3.72 3.25 -13.75
N LEU A 43 -3.33 4.17 -12.89
CA LEU A 43 -2.24 3.99 -11.92
C LEU A 43 -2.80 4.15 -10.51
N MET A 44 -2.03 3.73 -9.51
CA MET A 44 -2.36 4.00 -8.11
C MET A 44 -1.08 4.27 -7.33
N LEU A 45 -1.19 5.09 -6.30
CA LEU A 45 -0.13 5.23 -5.30
C LEU A 45 -0.39 4.22 -4.20
N CYS A 46 0.62 3.45 -3.83
CA CYS A 46 0.49 2.42 -2.81
C CYS A 46 1.80 2.23 -2.04
N CYS A 47 1.68 1.63 -0.86
CA CYS A 47 2.82 1.25 -0.04
C CYS A 47 2.76 -0.24 0.24
N PRO A 48 3.88 -0.96 0.13
CA PRO A 48 3.89 -2.40 0.41
C PRO A 48 3.66 -2.68 1.88
N ILE A 49 3.13 -3.87 2.15
CA ILE A 49 2.90 -4.38 3.51
C ILE A 49 3.75 -5.62 3.69
N THR A 50 4.38 -5.76 4.85
CA THR A 50 5.21 -6.93 5.18
C THR A 50 4.87 -7.44 6.56
N THR A 51 5.02 -8.77 6.74
CA THR A 51 4.91 -9.37 8.07
C THR A 51 6.25 -9.37 8.81
N GLN A 52 7.33 -8.99 8.15
CA GLN A 52 8.66 -8.91 8.77
C GLN A 52 8.83 -7.55 9.44
N VAL A 53 8.41 -7.48 10.70
CA VAL A 53 8.48 -6.25 11.49
C VAL A 53 9.91 -6.06 11.99
N LYS A 54 10.49 -4.90 11.69
CA LYS A 54 11.87 -4.57 12.08
C LYS A 54 11.95 -3.41 13.07
N SER A 55 10.80 -2.92 13.54
CA SER A 55 10.68 -1.74 14.41
C SER A 55 11.29 -0.50 13.76
N TYR A 56 11.13 -0.39 12.45
CA TYR A 56 11.61 0.74 11.67
C TYR A 56 10.64 1.93 11.84
N PRO A 57 11.15 3.17 11.95
CA PRO A 57 10.30 4.34 12.25
C PRO A 57 9.17 4.58 11.25
N PHE A 58 9.32 4.16 10.00
CA PHE A 58 8.29 4.38 8.97
C PHE A 58 7.38 3.18 8.77
N GLU A 59 7.46 2.19 9.64
CA GLU A 59 6.47 1.11 9.68
C GLU A 59 5.21 1.59 10.38
N VAL A 60 4.05 1.24 9.81
CA VAL A 60 2.75 1.51 10.41
C VAL A 60 2.07 0.18 10.69
N ALA A 61 1.85 -0.13 11.96
CA ALA A 61 1.19 -1.36 12.35
C ALA A 61 -0.26 -1.34 11.89
N ILE A 62 -0.69 -2.41 11.20
CA ILE A 62 -2.07 -2.54 10.77
C ILE A 62 -2.97 -2.83 11.97
N GLY A 63 -2.42 -3.53 12.96
CA GLY A 63 -3.16 -3.89 14.17
C GLY A 63 -4.10 -5.06 13.93
N ASP A 64 -5.19 -5.07 14.69
CA ASP A 64 -6.16 -6.15 14.64
C ASP A 64 -7.01 -6.03 13.38
N ASN A 65 -6.81 -6.95 12.43
CA ASN A 65 -7.49 -6.93 11.15
C ASN A 65 -7.72 -8.38 10.71
N PRO A 66 -8.96 -8.75 10.32
CA PRO A 66 -9.27 -10.14 10.02
C PRO A 66 -8.63 -10.67 8.74
N LYS A 67 -8.19 -9.82 7.85
CA LYS A 67 -7.73 -10.23 6.53
C LYS A 67 -6.30 -9.82 6.19
N VAL A 68 -5.73 -8.89 6.94
CA VAL A 68 -4.41 -8.33 6.64
C VAL A 68 -3.62 -8.24 7.93
N SER A 69 -2.36 -8.65 7.90
CA SER A 69 -1.47 -8.55 9.06
C SER A 69 -0.15 -7.94 8.67
N GLY A 70 0.55 -7.42 9.66
CA GLY A 70 1.88 -6.87 9.48
C GLY A 70 1.94 -5.36 9.57
N VAL A 71 2.88 -4.77 8.85
CA VAL A 71 3.13 -3.32 8.87
C VAL A 71 3.17 -2.77 7.46
N VAL A 72 2.67 -1.54 7.31
CA VAL A 72 2.78 -0.77 6.07
C VAL A 72 4.14 -0.07 6.07
N LEU A 73 4.86 -0.16 4.96
CA LEU A 73 6.14 0.53 4.79
C LEU A 73 5.86 1.90 4.14
N ALA A 74 5.62 2.90 4.97
CA ALA A 74 5.14 4.21 4.52
C ALA A 74 6.15 4.96 3.64
N ASP A 75 7.44 4.66 3.76
CA ASP A 75 8.48 5.30 2.96
C ASP A 75 8.76 4.59 1.62
N GLN A 76 8.11 3.45 1.37
CA GLN A 76 8.26 2.74 0.09
C GLN A 76 7.06 2.97 -0.82
N VAL A 77 6.63 4.22 -0.93
CA VAL A 77 5.51 4.56 -1.81
C VAL A 77 5.89 4.33 -3.27
N LYS A 78 4.97 3.72 -4.01
CA LYS A 78 5.16 3.41 -5.44
C LYS A 78 3.92 3.85 -6.21
N CYS A 79 4.14 4.23 -7.47
CA CYS A 79 3.07 4.49 -8.41
C CYS A 79 3.05 3.33 -9.42
N LEU A 80 2.00 2.52 -9.39
CA LEU A 80 1.95 1.26 -10.14
C LEU A 80 0.69 1.19 -11.00
N ASP A 81 0.82 0.50 -12.15
CA ASP A 81 -0.32 0.16 -13.01
C ASP A 81 -1.06 -1.02 -12.37
N TRP A 82 -2.17 -0.72 -11.70
CA TRP A 82 -2.89 -1.72 -10.92
C TRP A 82 -3.57 -2.78 -11.79
N LYS A 83 -3.95 -2.43 -13.02
CA LYS A 83 -4.59 -3.38 -13.93
C LYS A 83 -3.57 -4.33 -14.54
N ALA A 84 -2.46 -3.80 -15.04
CA ALA A 84 -1.39 -4.62 -15.62
C ALA A 84 -0.78 -5.56 -14.59
N ARG A 85 -0.73 -5.15 -13.32
CA ARG A 85 -0.20 -5.97 -12.23
C ARG A 85 -1.27 -6.81 -11.53
N CYS A 86 -2.47 -6.85 -12.08
CA CYS A 86 -3.56 -7.71 -11.61
C CYS A 86 -3.87 -7.53 -10.13
N ALA A 87 -4.01 -6.28 -9.68
CA ALA A 87 -4.33 -5.97 -8.30
C ALA A 87 -5.68 -6.57 -7.91
N LYS A 88 -5.72 -7.29 -6.79
CA LYS A 88 -6.93 -7.92 -6.27
C LYS A 88 -7.17 -7.44 -4.85
N LYS A 89 -8.40 -7.06 -4.54
CA LYS A 89 -8.73 -6.61 -3.19
C LYS A 89 -8.60 -7.77 -2.20
N GLN A 90 -7.84 -7.52 -1.13
CA GLN A 90 -7.63 -8.48 -0.05
C GLN A 90 -8.36 -8.06 1.22
N GLY A 91 -8.48 -6.76 1.46
CA GLY A 91 -9.10 -6.22 2.66
C GLY A 91 -9.07 -4.71 2.68
N LYS A 92 -9.20 -4.15 3.86
CA LYS A 92 -9.20 -2.71 4.10
C LYS A 92 -8.51 -2.43 5.41
N VAL A 93 -7.94 -1.24 5.56
CA VAL A 93 -7.40 -0.77 6.84
C VAL A 93 -8.33 0.26 7.47
N SER A 94 -8.13 0.52 8.76
CA SER A 94 -8.87 1.55 9.48
C SER A 94 -8.41 2.94 9.05
N GLN A 95 -9.25 3.96 9.32
CA GLN A 95 -8.87 5.34 9.07
C GLN A 95 -7.64 5.74 9.87
N ALA A 96 -7.48 5.21 11.09
CA ALA A 96 -6.30 5.48 11.91
C ALA A 96 -5.01 5.03 11.22
N VAL A 97 -5.02 3.84 10.60
CA VAL A 97 -3.87 3.34 9.86
C VAL A 97 -3.57 4.23 8.65
N MET A 98 -4.62 4.65 7.93
CA MET A 98 -4.45 5.57 6.80
C MET A 98 -3.83 6.89 7.25
N ASP A 99 -4.34 7.48 8.31
CA ASP A 99 -3.85 8.77 8.82
C ASP A 99 -2.38 8.67 9.23
N GLU A 100 -2.02 7.60 9.95
CA GLU A 100 -0.63 7.39 10.37
C GLU A 100 0.29 7.20 9.17
N THR A 101 -0.14 6.43 8.18
CA THR A 101 0.64 6.18 6.96
C THR A 101 0.90 7.48 6.21
N LEU A 102 -0.15 8.28 6.01
CA LEU A 102 -0.04 9.56 5.29
C LEU A 102 0.83 10.55 6.06
N ASN A 103 0.71 10.60 7.40
CA ASN A 103 1.54 11.47 8.22
C ASN A 103 3.02 11.11 8.14
N LYS A 104 3.34 9.82 8.16
CA LYS A 104 4.72 9.36 8.04
C LYS A 104 5.28 9.60 6.64
N LEU A 105 4.47 9.37 5.61
CA LEU A 105 4.88 9.67 4.24
C LEU A 105 5.13 11.18 4.07
N LYS A 106 4.27 12.01 4.61
CA LYS A 106 4.42 13.47 4.57
C LYS A 106 5.75 13.88 5.23
N ALA A 107 6.07 13.28 6.37
CA ALA A 107 7.34 13.57 7.06
C ALA A 107 8.56 13.22 6.21
N VAL A 108 8.49 12.13 5.45
CA VAL A 108 9.56 11.74 4.51
C VAL A 108 9.71 12.78 3.40
N ILE A 109 8.58 13.25 2.85
CA ILE A 109 8.59 14.18 1.71
C ILE A 109 9.04 15.57 2.15
N GLU A 110 8.59 16.04 3.29
CA GLU A 110 8.86 17.39 3.76
C GLU A 110 10.17 17.53 4.54
N GLY A 111 10.76 16.41 4.91
CA GLY A 111 11.98 16.40 5.68
C GLY A 111 11.75 16.57 7.16
#